data_76a5aebf62f492db19826b56801e51d1
#
_entry.id   76a5aebf62f492db19826b56801e51d1
#
_cell.length_a   1.000
_cell.length_b   1.000
_cell.length_c   1.000
_cell.angle_alpha   90.00
_cell.angle_beta   90.00
_cell.angle_gamma   90.00
#
_symmetry.space_group_name_H-M   'P 1'
#
loop_
_entity.id
_entity.type
_entity.pdbx_description
1 polymer ?
#
loop_
_entity_poly.entity_id
_entity_poly.type
_entity_poly.pdbx_seq_one_letter_code
_entity_poly.pdbx_strand_id
1 'polypeptide(L)'
;MYRLPSMVEVPTAIRGKLPPVTRVIGLDTEAEFLYVTTATKDTSAKKRNARAKKDTSVTSPKSDLLALDLGSARVDTVASGIEQATLGPDGTLYTVDAKRRVVTLARRLRVAWPQPLPGVPLQMFGAADQRLVVADPPALVTAAADQPPTSRPLPAGSDVAATRWGDLVAVAADSGVVLIDPLGRREAAFVPLADHPRALVFSPSGHRIYVARRTEPGLAAIDRYDREEIDGIALPLPAATIRLDPLGRWLLAKPAAGDSVFVVDLPVKRLVGTLASAWRTDLPAVAPDGALLVRQGDDVVAFRPDSLAATGRVKGGGADLWMLTEWRPRGAYRGAFGDAGGQADQGVASDTAGPEGPMYVQVSTSQNEAWSSEMAQQLSRAGLAARVLQPKNPDDGYRVVLGPYPTRAQAEGIGRKLGRPFWIYQPTP
;
A
#
# COMPACT_ATOMS: atom_id res chain seq x y z
N MET A 1 12.95 2.35 17.27
CA MET A 1 11.93 1.39 16.82
C MET A 1 11.00 1.10 17.97
N TYR A 2 9.73 0.86 17.73
CA TYR A 2 8.75 0.60 18.79
C TYR A 2 8.00 -0.69 18.50
N ARG A 3 7.69 -1.46 19.55
CA ARG A 3 6.84 -2.66 19.46
C ARG A 3 5.39 -2.26 19.64
N LEU A 4 4.54 -2.69 18.75
CA LEU A 4 3.10 -2.51 18.85
C LEU A 4 2.45 -3.69 19.59
N PRO A 5 1.30 -3.49 20.22
CA PRO A 5 0.58 -2.21 20.39
C PRO A 5 1.04 -1.40 21.60
N SER A 6 1.98 -1.93 22.39
CA SER A 6 2.41 -1.32 23.68
C SER A 6 3.25 -0.05 23.53
N MET A 7 3.74 0.26 22.33
CA MET A 7 4.62 1.40 22.04
C MET A 7 5.92 1.42 22.88
N VAL A 8 6.40 0.25 23.26
CA VAL A 8 7.68 0.12 23.99
C VAL A 8 8.84 0.25 22.99
N GLU A 9 9.78 1.15 23.30
CA GLU A 9 10.98 1.33 22.47
C GLU A 9 11.86 0.09 22.52
N VAL A 10 12.24 -0.38 21.33
CA VAL A 10 13.21 -1.46 21.15
C VAL A 10 14.54 -0.84 20.72
N PRO A 11 15.61 -1.02 21.47
CA PRO A 11 16.94 -0.58 21.07
C PRO A 11 17.34 -1.19 19.74
N THR A 12 17.90 -0.38 18.85
CA THR A 12 18.36 -0.83 17.53
C THR A 12 19.69 -0.18 17.18
N ALA A 13 20.53 -0.90 16.45
CA ALA A 13 21.81 -0.39 15.94
C ALA A 13 21.62 0.73 14.87
N ILE A 14 20.39 0.88 14.35
CA ILE A 14 20.06 1.86 13.31
C ILE A 14 19.73 3.25 13.89
N ARG A 15 19.60 3.38 15.22
CA ARG A 15 19.27 4.68 15.84
C ARG A 15 20.32 5.73 15.49
N GLY A 16 19.87 6.89 15.02
CA GLY A 16 20.74 8.01 14.63
C GLY A 16 21.60 7.79 13.38
N LYS A 17 21.38 6.73 12.63
CA LYS A 17 22.12 6.46 11.38
C LYS A 17 21.57 7.24 10.16
N LEU A 18 20.29 7.56 10.16
CA LEU A 18 19.69 8.32 9.08
C LEU A 18 19.86 9.83 9.30
N PRO A 19 20.16 10.60 8.24
CA PRO A 19 20.01 12.04 8.24
C PRO A 19 18.53 12.42 8.35
N PRO A 20 18.19 13.72 8.48
CA PRO A 20 16.80 14.15 8.47
C PRO A 20 16.05 13.64 7.25
N VAL A 21 15.05 12.80 7.47
CA VAL A 21 14.23 12.15 6.45
C VAL A 21 13.10 13.09 6.07
N THR A 22 12.86 13.25 4.75
CA THR A 22 11.75 14.06 4.23
C THR A 22 10.55 13.18 3.87
N ARG A 23 10.80 11.93 3.46
CA ARG A 23 9.74 10.97 3.11
C ARG A 23 10.24 9.53 3.28
N VAL A 24 9.37 8.66 3.74
CA VAL A 24 9.55 7.20 3.68
C VAL A 24 8.95 6.69 2.38
N ILE A 25 9.74 5.97 1.59
CA ILE A 25 9.29 5.37 0.31
C ILE A 25 8.70 3.98 0.57
N GLY A 26 9.37 3.16 1.36
CA GLY A 26 8.90 1.84 1.73
C GLY A 26 10.00 0.96 2.32
N LEU A 27 9.57 -0.22 2.74
CA LEU A 27 10.46 -1.28 3.23
C LEU A 27 10.36 -2.49 2.30
N ASP A 28 11.49 -2.86 1.74
CA ASP A 28 11.67 -4.19 1.15
C ASP A 28 11.96 -5.19 2.28
N THR A 29 10.95 -5.96 2.66
CA THR A 29 11.03 -6.90 3.77
C THR A 29 11.87 -8.13 3.46
N GLU A 30 12.04 -8.48 2.18
CA GLU A 30 12.86 -9.62 1.76
C GLU A 30 14.35 -9.28 1.79
N ALA A 31 14.71 -8.12 1.27
CA ALA A 31 16.08 -7.63 1.25
C ALA A 31 16.48 -6.86 2.51
N GLU A 32 15.51 -6.57 3.41
CA GLU A 32 15.70 -5.78 4.65
C GLU A 32 16.24 -4.36 4.40
N PHE A 33 15.83 -3.73 3.29
CA PHE A 33 16.18 -2.35 2.97
C PHE A 33 15.00 -1.39 3.23
N LEU A 34 15.25 -0.40 4.08
CA LEU A 34 14.36 0.75 4.23
C LEU A 34 14.80 1.86 3.28
N TYR A 35 13.90 2.25 2.37
CA TYR A 35 14.13 3.35 1.44
C TYR A 35 13.50 4.65 1.94
N VAL A 36 14.31 5.70 2.00
CA VAL A 36 13.89 7.03 2.47
C VAL A 36 14.47 8.12 1.59
N THR A 37 13.82 9.26 1.54
CA THR A 37 14.38 10.46 0.92
C THR A 37 14.84 11.47 1.96
N THR A 38 15.84 12.23 1.61
CA THR A 38 16.38 13.37 2.39
C THR A 38 16.56 14.57 1.47
N ALA A 39 16.54 15.77 2.02
CA ALA A 39 16.83 16.95 1.22
C ALA A 39 18.27 16.89 0.66
N THR A 40 18.43 17.12 -0.63
CA THR A 40 19.76 17.20 -1.24
C THR A 40 20.55 18.33 -0.57
N LYS A 41 21.72 18.02 -0.02
CA LYS A 41 22.63 19.05 0.48
C LYS A 41 23.12 19.85 -0.71
N ASP A 42 22.67 21.10 -0.82
CA ASP A 42 23.10 22.02 -1.85
C ASP A 42 24.56 22.42 -1.57
N THR A 43 25.51 21.65 -2.10
CA THR A 43 26.96 21.96 -1.99
C THR A 43 27.36 23.14 -2.87
N SER A 44 26.43 23.68 -3.69
CA SER A 44 26.66 24.79 -4.60
C SER A 44 26.38 26.19 -4.00
N ALA A 45 25.96 26.28 -2.76
CA ALA A 45 25.60 27.55 -2.11
C ALA A 45 26.80 28.52 -1.89
N LYS A 46 28.05 28.15 -2.28
CA LYS A 46 29.23 28.97 -2.08
C LYS A 46 29.58 29.95 -3.22
N LYS A 47 28.82 30.02 -4.31
CA LYS A 47 29.04 31.00 -5.39
C LYS A 47 27.75 31.39 -6.13
N ARG A 48 26.84 32.10 -5.51
CA ARG A 48 25.84 32.90 -6.22
C ARG A 48 25.64 34.25 -5.59
N ASN A 49 26.50 35.19 -5.95
CA ASN A 49 26.22 36.63 -5.84
C ASN A 49 25.06 37.00 -6.76
N ALA A 50 24.05 37.54 -6.16
CA ALA A 50 23.10 38.51 -6.64
C ALA A 50 23.01 38.77 -8.16
N ARG A 51 22.05 38.09 -8.83
CA ARG A 51 21.18 38.62 -9.89
C ARG A 51 20.11 37.59 -10.19
N ALA A 52 19.13 37.46 -9.32
CA ALA A 52 17.97 36.60 -9.55
C ALA A 52 16.93 37.35 -10.38
N LYS A 53 16.79 37.00 -11.64
CA LYS A 53 15.54 37.17 -12.38
C LYS A 53 14.51 36.24 -11.78
N LYS A 54 13.33 36.76 -11.51
CA LYS A 54 12.17 36.13 -10.92
C LYS A 54 11.55 35.16 -11.93
N ASP A 55 12.09 33.94 -12.02
CA ASP A 55 11.44 32.83 -12.72
C ASP A 55 10.60 32.06 -11.69
N THR A 56 9.30 32.16 -11.84
CA THR A 56 8.28 31.45 -11.02
C THR A 56 8.04 30.01 -11.52
N SER A 57 9.09 29.25 -11.79
CA SER A 57 8.96 27.81 -11.95
C SER A 57 9.07 27.18 -10.55
N VAL A 58 7.99 26.59 -10.09
CA VAL A 58 7.96 25.76 -8.87
C VAL A 58 8.81 24.52 -9.16
N THR A 59 10.10 24.63 -8.94
CA THR A 59 10.99 23.47 -8.99
C THR A 59 10.77 22.67 -7.71
N SER A 60 10.27 21.46 -7.83
CA SER A 60 10.20 20.50 -6.71
C SER A 60 11.59 20.35 -6.08
N PRO A 61 11.69 20.35 -4.75
CA PRO A 61 12.98 20.21 -4.09
C PRO A 61 13.59 18.86 -4.46
N LYS A 62 14.82 18.91 -4.98
CA LYS A 62 15.58 17.70 -5.27
C LYS A 62 15.90 16.96 -3.98
N SER A 63 15.75 15.65 -4.02
CA SER A 63 15.99 14.78 -2.87
C SER A 63 17.04 13.72 -3.22
N ASP A 64 17.79 13.30 -2.21
CA ASP A 64 18.61 12.11 -2.29
C ASP A 64 17.83 10.91 -1.75
N LEU A 65 17.91 9.78 -2.42
CA LEU A 65 17.32 8.53 -2.00
C LEU A 65 18.37 7.67 -1.31
N LEU A 66 18.07 7.29 -0.10
CA LEU A 66 18.93 6.47 0.74
C LEU A 66 18.29 5.09 0.93
N ALA A 67 19.13 4.06 0.95
CA ALA A 67 18.78 2.73 1.42
C ALA A 67 19.49 2.48 2.76
N LEU A 68 18.71 2.19 3.79
CA LEU A 68 19.21 1.72 5.08
C LEU A 68 19.08 0.19 5.10
N ASP A 69 20.20 -0.50 5.13
CA ASP A 69 20.25 -1.93 5.40
C ASP A 69 19.95 -2.16 6.89
N LEU A 70 18.84 -2.80 7.18
CA LEU A 70 18.39 -3.00 8.55
C LEU A 70 19.22 -4.07 9.29
N GLY A 71 19.84 -4.99 8.56
CA GLY A 71 20.68 -6.04 9.13
C GLY A 71 22.05 -5.52 9.57
N SER A 72 22.69 -4.66 8.77
CA SER A 72 24.04 -4.13 9.02
C SER A 72 24.04 -2.69 9.57
N ALA A 73 22.91 -2.03 9.60
CA ALA A 73 22.76 -0.61 9.92
C ALA A 73 23.58 0.33 9.01
N ARG A 74 23.89 -0.11 7.80
CA ARG A 74 24.61 0.66 6.80
C ARG A 74 23.61 1.51 5.99
N VAL A 75 24.01 2.75 5.71
CA VAL A 75 23.24 3.68 4.88
C VAL A 75 24.02 3.93 3.59
N ASP A 76 23.38 3.66 2.46
CA ASP A 76 23.93 3.90 1.13
C ASP A 76 23.05 4.90 0.36
N THR A 77 23.67 5.79 -0.41
CA THR A 77 22.94 6.64 -1.35
C THR A 77 22.65 5.85 -2.62
N VAL A 78 21.37 5.63 -2.89
CA VAL A 78 20.90 4.88 -4.08
C VAL A 78 20.82 5.78 -5.30
N ALA A 79 20.30 6.99 -5.13
CA ALA A 79 20.15 7.98 -6.19
C ALA A 79 20.18 9.39 -5.61
N SER A 80 20.67 10.35 -6.39
CA SER A 80 20.68 11.77 -6.02
C SER A 80 19.90 12.61 -7.01
N GLY A 81 19.31 13.70 -6.52
CA GLY A 81 18.57 14.65 -7.34
C GLY A 81 17.30 14.08 -7.93
N ILE A 82 16.65 13.14 -7.23
CA ILE A 82 15.37 12.57 -7.61
C ILE A 82 14.21 13.53 -7.28
N GLU A 83 13.16 13.47 -8.06
CA GLU A 83 11.89 14.15 -7.79
C GLU A 83 10.87 13.22 -7.18
N GLN A 84 10.82 11.99 -7.67
CA GLN A 84 9.88 10.99 -7.18
C GLN A 84 10.52 9.62 -7.06
N ALA A 85 10.00 8.82 -6.12
CA ALA A 85 10.31 7.41 -5.97
C ALA A 85 9.09 6.63 -5.50
N THR A 86 8.99 5.36 -5.91
CA THR A 86 7.97 4.42 -5.45
C THR A 86 8.54 3.02 -5.37
N LEU A 87 8.02 2.22 -4.47
CA LEU A 87 8.37 0.80 -4.30
C LEU A 87 7.21 -0.06 -4.82
N GLY A 88 7.52 -0.98 -5.71
CA GLY A 88 6.56 -1.95 -6.21
C GLY A 88 6.30 -3.09 -5.21
N PRO A 89 5.23 -3.85 -5.42
CA PRO A 89 4.85 -4.96 -4.55
C PRO A 89 5.84 -6.13 -4.57
N ASP A 90 6.69 -6.19 -5.59
CA ASP A 90 7.78 -7.15 -5.80
C ASP A 90 9.13 -6.69 -5.26
N GLY A 91 9.17 -5.58 -4.51
CA GLY A 91 10.39 -4.97 -3.99
C GLY A 91 11.17 -4.15 -5.02
N THR A 92 10.66 -3.98 -6.24
CA THR A 92 11.29 -3.14 -7.25
C THR A 92 11.12 -1.67 -6.92
N LEU A 93 12.23 -0.96 -6.81
CA LEU A 93 12.26 0.47 -6.56
C LEU A 93 12.40 1.24 -7.87
N TYR A 94 11.54 2.24 -8.05
CA TYR A 94 11.56 3.14 -9.20
C TYR A 94 11.90 4.56 -8.74
N THR A 95 12.77 5.22 -9.48
CA THR A 95 13.11 6.63 -9.25
C THR A 95 12.97 7.42 -10.53
N VAL A 96 12.52 8.66 -10.42
CA VAL A 96 12.40 9.61 -11.53
C VAL A 96 13.13 10.88 -11.17
N ASP A 97 14.00 11.35 -12.07
CA ASP A 97 14.74 12.61 -11.91
C ASP A 97 14.05 13.79 -12.62
N ALA A 98 14.56 14.99 -12.45
CA ALA A 98 14.07 16.23 -13.07
C ALA A 98 14.05 16.20 -14.62
N LYS A 99 14.77 15.29 -15.24
CA LYS A 99 14.75 15.06 -16.69
C LYS A 99 13.80 13.94 -17.07
N ARG A 100 12.97 13.47 -16.13
CA ARG A 100 12.00 12.37 -16.30
C ARG A 100 12.65 11.03 -16.63
N ARG A 101 13.95 10.88 -16.37
CA ARG A 101 14.64 9.60 -16.56
C ARG A 101 14.29 8.67 -15.43
N VAL A 102 13.92 7.45 -15.80
CA VAL A 102 13.58 6.40 -14.85
C VAL A 102 14.79 5.52 -14.61
N VAL A 103 15.02 5.22 -13.35
CA VAL A 103 15.95 4.17 -12.93
C VAL A 103 15.21 3.18 -12.06
N THR A 104 15.29 1.91 -12.43
CA THR A 104 14.76 0.78 -11.67
C THR A 104 15.89 0.12 -10.89
N LEU A 105 15.62 -0.21 -9.64
CA LEU A 105 16.49 -1.01 -8.79
C LEU A 105 15.71 -2.25 -8.32
N ALA A 106 16.10 -3.42 -8.85
CA ALA A 106 15.52 -4.70 -8.47
C ALA A 106 16.64 -5.64 -8.00
N ARG A 107 16.55 -6.19 -6.79
CA ARG A 107 17.52 -7.13 -6.22
C ARG A 107 18.98 -6.67 -6.39
N ARG A 108 19.24 -5.38 -6.15
CA ARG A 108 20.55 -4.69 -6.36
C ARG A 108 20.97 -4.49 -7.81
N LEU A 109 20.21 -4.97 -8.79
CA LEU A 109 20.45 -4.65 -10.20
C LEU A 109 19.82 -3.29 -10.52
N ARG A 110 20.66 -2.37 -11.01
CA ARG A 110 20.25 -1.04 -11.42
C ARG A 110 20.12 -0.99 -12.94
N VAL A 111 18.92 -0.65 -13.41
CA VAL A 111 18.61 -0.51 -14.84
C VAL A 111 18.14 0.92 -15.10
N ALA A 112 18.85 1.65 -15.95
CA ALA A 112 18.38 2.92 -16.48
C ALA A 112 17.50 2.65 -17.71
N TRP A 113 16.32 3.25 -17.75
CA TRP A 113 15.43 3.07 -18.89
C TRP A 113 15.93 3.86 -20.11
N PRO A 114 15.75 3.31 -21.31
CA PRO A 114 16.29 3.93 -22.52
C PRO A 114 15.57 5.24 -22.88
N GLN A 115 14.32 5.41 -22.45
CA GLN A 115 13.52 6.58 -22.75
C GLN A 115 13.02 7.25 -21.46
N PRO A 116 12.99 8.59 -21.40
CA PRO A 116 12.36 9.30 -20.28
C PRO A 116 10.84 9.18 -20.36
N LEU A 117 10.17 9.42 -19.23
CA LEU A 117 8.71 9.52 -19.21
C LEU A 117 8.25 10.73 -20.06
N PRO A 118 7.08 10.63 -20.71
CA PRO A 118 6.59 11.70 -21.60
C PRO A 118 6.19 12.97 -20.83
N GLY A 119 5.74 12.86 -19.59
CA GLY A 119 5.29 13.96 -18.76
C GLY A 119 5.89 13.99 -17.36
N VAL A 120 5.45 14.93 -16.53
CA VAL A 120 5.82 15.04 -15.12
C VAL A 120 4.84 14.21 -14.31
N PRO A 121 5.26 13.14 -13.61
CA PRO A 121 4.34 12.30 -12.87
C PRO A 121 3.60 13.06 -11.78
N LEU A 122 2.28 13.07 -11.83
CA LEU A 122 1.44 13.46 -10.70
C LEU A 122 1.53 12.42 -9.60
N GLN A 123 1.41 11.14 -9.99
CA GLN A 123 1.49 10.00 -9.10
C GLN A 123 2.09 8.79 -9.82
N MET A 124 2.86 8.00 -9.08
CA MET A 124 3.48 6.78 -9.59
C MET A 124 3.08 5.58 -8.75
N PHE A 125 2.81 4.48 -9.43
CA PHE A 125 2.49 3.19 -8.82
C PHE A 125 3.45 2.13 -9.35
N GLY A 126 4.26 1.56 -8.48
CA GLY A 126 4.99 0.34 -8.79
C GLY A 126 4.00 -0.81 -8.93
N ALA A 127 4.03 -1.48 -10.07
CA ALA A 127 3.17 -2.62 -10.38
C ALA A 127 3.96 -3.92 -10.36
N ALA A 128 3.26 -5.05 -10.42
CA ALA A 128 3.91 -6.35 -10.59
C ALA A 128 4.67 -6.43 -11.93
N ASP A 129 5.55 -7.41 -12.04
CA ASP A 129 6.37 -7.67 -13.23
C ASP A 129 7.28 -6.51 -13.62
N GLN A 130 7.82 -5.81 -12.64
CA GLN A 130 8.75 -4.67 -12.82
C GLN A 130 8.18 -3.58 -13.74
N ARG A 131 6.89 -3.32 -13.62
CA ARG A 131 6.20 -2.25 -14.34
C ARG A 131 5.95 -1.05 -13.46
N LEU A 132 5.96 0.11 -14.10
CA LEU A 132 5.61 1.38 -13.50
C LEU A 132 4.37 1.94 -14.20
N VAL A 133 3.36 2.28 -13.42
CA VAL A 133 2.17 2.99 -13.89
C VAL A 133 2.27 4.44 -13.40
N VAL A 134 2.18 5.37 -14.31
CA VAL A 134 2.35 6.80 -14.04
C VAL A 134 1.09 7.55 -14.43
N ALA A 135 0.48 8.21 -13.47
CA ALA A 135 -0.60 9.16 -13.73
C ALA A 135 0.02 10.53 -14.06
N ASP A 136 -0.09 10.92 -15.31
CA ASP A 136 0.39 12.21 -15.86
C ASP A 136 -0.73 12.80 -16.74
N PRO A 137 -1.72 13.49 -16.13
CA PRO A 137 -2.84 14.02 -16.90
C PRO A 137 -2.37 14.88 -18.09
N PRO A 138 -2.93 14.69 -19.30
CA PRO A 138 -4.11 13.85 -19.60
C PRO A 138 -3.79 12.39 -19.96
N ALA A 139 -2.68 11.83 -19.53
CA ALA A 139 -2.25 10.49 -19.89
C ALA A 139 -2.01 9.59 -18.68
N LEU A 140 -2.38 8.32 -18.82
CA LEU A 140 -1.91 7.21 -18.01
C LEU A 140 -0.83 6.47 -18.78
N VAL A 141 0.40 6.50 -18.27
CA VAL A 141 1.54 5.86 -18.91
C VAL A 141 1.88 4.57 -18.19
N THR A 142 1.98 3.48 -18.94
CA THR A 142 2.50 2.21 -18.42
C THR A 142 3.84 1.93 -19.08
N ALA A 143 4.84 1.64 -18.29
CA ALA A 143 6.19 1.47 -18.76
C ALA A 143 6.90 0.31 -18.06
N ALA A 144 7.78 -0.36 -18.78
CA ALA A 144 8.69 -1.39 -18.28
C ALA A 144 10.10 -1.12 -18.85
N ALA A 145 11.13 -1.68 -18.22
CA ALA A 145 12.51 -1.40 -18.60
C ALA A 145 12.86 -1.89 -20.02
N ASP A 146 12.22 -2.94 -20.48
CA ASP A 146 12.47 -3.64 -21.74
C ASP A 146 11.46 -3.31 -22.85
N GLN A 147 10.48 -2.46 -22.57
CA GLN A 147 9.40 -2.12 -23.49
C GLN A 147 9.19 -0.62 -23.61
N PRO A 148 8.82 -0.13 -24.81
CA PRO A 148 8.47 1.28 -24.95
C PRO A 148 7.25 1.62 -24.10
N PRO A 149 7.18 2.83 -23.50
CA PRO A 149 6.03 3.26 -22.74
C PRO A 149 4.76 3.25 -23.60
N THR A 150 3.68 2.73 -23.04
CA THR A 150 2.34 2.82 -23.63
C THR A 150 1.55 3.90 -22.92
N SER A 151 0.71 4.62 -23.66
CA SER A 151 -0.09 5.72 -23.11
C SER A 151 -1.57 5.50 -23.39
N ARG A 152 -2.38 5.88 -22.41
CA ARG A 152 -3.84 5.87 -22.50
C ARG A 152 -4.41 7.19 -21.99
N PRO A 153 -5.59 7.58 -22.44
CA PRO A 153 -6.26 8.76 -21.89
C PRO A 153 -6.50 8.60 -20.38
N LEU A 154 -6.12 9.62 -19.63
CA LEU A 154 -6.43 9.77 -18.21
C LEU A 154 -7.37 10.97 -18.07
N PRO A 155 -8.62 10.79 -17.66
CA PRO A 155 -9.53 11.90 -17.43
C PRO A 155 -9.04 12.78 -16.29
N ALA A 156 -9.42 14.05 -16.32
CA ALA A 156 -9.24 14.93 -15.18
C ALA A 156 -10.01 14.38 -13.97
N GLY A 157 -9.42 14.49 -12.80
CA GLY A 157 -10.03 14.00 -11.56
C GLY A 157 -9.38 14.60 -10.33
N SER A 158 -10.04 14.44 -9.20
CA SER A 158 -9.59 14.94 -7.90
C SER A 158 -8.58 14.00 -7.23
N ASP A 159 -8.61 12.71 -7.57
CA ASP A 159 -7.73 11.69 -7.01
C ASP A 159 -7.57 10.51 -7.96
N VAL A 160 -6.44 9.81 -7.82
CA VAL A 160 -6.10 8.62 -8.62
C VAL A 160 -5.54 7.54 -7.68
N ALA A 161 -6.04 6.32 -7.81
CA ALA A 161 -5.47 5.18 -7.12
C ALA A 161 -5.27 3.99 -8.07
N ALA A 162 -4.35 3.11 -7.73
CA ALA A 162 -4.13 1.86 -8.43
C ALA A 162 -4.29 0.67 -7.48
N THR A 163 -4.66 -0.47 -8.03
CA THR A 163 -4.55 -1.73 -7.30
C THR A 163 -3.08 -2.00 -6.98
N ARG A 164 -2.84 -2.77 -5.94
CA ARG A 164 -1.47 -3.18 -5.54
C ARG A 164 -0.67 -3.83 -6.69
N TRP A 165 -1.36 -4.51 -7.60
CA TRP A 165 -0.74 -5.20 -8.74
C TRP A 165 -0.63 -4.31 -9.99
N GLY A 166 -1.20 -3.10 -9.96
CA GLY A 166 -1.20 -2.19 -11.10
C GLY A 166 -2.01 -2.71 -12.29
N ASP A 167 -2.98 -3.60 -12.06
CA ASP A 167 -3.84 -4.16 -13.10
C ASP A 167 -5.09 -3.30 -13.35
N LEU A 168 -5.39 -2.37 -12.47
CA LEU A 168 -6.48 -1.41 -12.59
C LEU A 168 -6.11 -0.09 -11.92
N VAL A 169 -6.47 0.99 -12.57
CA VAL A 169 -6.40 2.37 -12.05
C VAL A 169 -7.82 2.92 -11.96
N ALA A 170 -8.12 3.59 -10.87
CA ALA A 170 -9.37 4.32 -10.67
C ALA A 170 -9.08 5.81 -10.59
N VAL A 171 -9.92 6.61 -11.23
CA VAL A 171 -9.86 8.08 -11.24
C VAL A 171 -11.16 8.63 -10.68
N ALA A 172 -11.07 9.48 -9.67
CA ALA A 172 -12.19 10.25 -9.14
C ALA A 172 -12.51 11.40 -10.10
N ALA A 173 -13.28 11.12 -11.14
CA ALA A 173 -13.70 12.10 -12.14
C ALA A 173 -14.89 12.95 -11.63
N ASP A 174 -15.33 13.94 -12.40
CA ASP A 174 -16.29 14.93 -11.91
C ASP A 174 -17.65 14.36 -11.49
N SER A 175 -18.16 13.33 -12.18
CA SER A 175 -19.50 12.76 -11.92
C SER A 175 -19.48 11.27 -11.60
N GLY A 176 -18.33 10.72 -11.29
CA GLY A 176 -18.18 9.29 -10.99
C GLY A 176 -16.75 8.82 -11.01
N VAL A 177 -16.57 7.52 -11.07
CA VAL A 177 -15.25 6.88 -11.08
C VAL A 177 -14.97 6.26 -12.43
N VAL A 178 -13.84 6.60 -13.03
CA VAL A 178 -13.35 5.96 -14.26
C VAL A 178 -12.36 4.86 -13.90
N LEU A 179 -12.62 3.65 -14.39
CA LEU A 179 -11.78 2.48 -14.20
C LEU A 179 -10.99 2.21 -15.49
N ILE A 180 -9.68 2.19 -15.40
CA ILE A 180 -8.78 2.05 -16.55
C ILE A 180 -7.87 0.84 -16.36
N ASP A 181 -7.88 -0.09 -17.32
CA ASP A 181 -6.84 -1.13 -17.42
C ASP A 181 -5.58 -0.49 -18.03
N PRO A 182 -4.48 -0.34 -17.27
CA PRO A 182 -3.26 0.30 -17.78
C PRO A 182 -2.65 -0.44 -18.97
N LEU A 183 -2.89 -1.74 -19.08
CA LEU A 183 -2.39 -2.57 -20.19
C LEU A 183 -3.31 -2.57 -21.41
N GLY A 184 -4.50 -1.99 -21.27
CA GLY A 184 -5.45 -1.85 -22.35
C GLY A 184 -6.07 -3.14 -22.88
N ARG A 185 -6.10 -4.16 -22.08
CA ARG A 185 -6.78 -5.41 -22.39
C ARG A 185 -8.30 -5.24 -22.34
N ARG A 186 -8.77 -4.18 -21.65
CA ARG A 186 -10.18 -3.82 -21.50
C ARG A 186 -10.36 -2.34 -21.76
N GLU A 187 -11.53 -1.98 -22.24
CA GLU A 187 -11.95 -0.58 -22.35
C GLU A 187 -12.16 0.04 -20.98
N ALA A 188 -11.96 1.36 -20.91
CA ALA A 188 -12.24 2.11 -19.72
C ALA A 188 -13.74 2.04 -19.40
N ALA A 189 -14.06 1.91 -18.12
CA ALA A 189 -15.44 1.87 -17.65
C ALA A 189 -15.71 3.09 -16.78
N PHE A 190 -16.91 3.63 -16.88
CA PHE A 190 -17.39 4.72 -16.04
C PHE A 190 -18.46 4.21 -15.08
N VAL A 191 -18.29 4.49 -13.81
CA VAL A 191 -19.27 4.19 -12.76
C VAL A 191 -19.81 5.52 -12.25
N PRO A 192 -21.08 5.86 -12.59
CA PRO A 192 -21.67 7.11 -12.15
C PRO A 192 -21.91 7.09 -10.63
N LEU A 193 -21.76 8.25 -9.99
CA LEU A 193 -22.09 8.47 -8.58
C LEU A 193 -23.04 9.64 -8.44
N ALA A 194 -23.87 9.59 -7.40
CA ALA A 194 -24.85 10.65 -7.12
C ALA A 194 -24.21 11.99 -6.71
N ASP A 195 -23.00 11.94 -6.09
CA ASP A 195 -22.23 13.13 -5.70
C ASP A 195 -20.79 13.01 -6.23
N HIS A 196 -20.14 14.16 -6.41
CA HIS A 196 -18.79 14.27 -6.92
C HIS A 196 -17.78 13.51 -6.04
N PRO A 197 -17.01 12.56 -6.58
CA PRO A 197 -15.96 11.89 -5.84
C PRO A 197 -14.82 12.87 -5.52
N ARG A 198 -14.22 12.68 -4.35
CA ARG A 198 -13.13 13.52 -3.84
C ARG A 198 -11.83 12.76 -3.62
N ALA A 199 -11.95 11.60 -3.02
CA ALA A 199 -10.82 10.70 -2.76
C ALA A 199 -11.28 9.25 -2.93
N LEU A 200 -10.37 8.38 -3.31
CA LEU A 200 -10.67 6.96 -3.50
C LEU A 200 -9.51 6.07 -3.05
N VAL A 201 -9.84 4.83 -2.67
CA VAL A 201 -8.88 3.82 -2.31
C VAL A 201 -9.39 2.44 -2.68
N PHE A 202 -8.51 1.59 -3.23
CA PHE A 202 -8.82 0.17 -3.44
C PHE A 202 -8.74 -0.61 -2.14
N SER A 203 -9.64 -1.59 -1.97
CA SER A 203 -9.41 -2.64 -0.97
C SER A 203 -8.08 -3.35 -1.27
N PRO A 204 -7.39 -3.92 -0.26
CA PRO A 204 -6.13 -4.64 -0.49
C PRO A 204 -6.25 -5.80 -1.47
N SER A 205 -7.42 -6.41 -1.55
CA SER A 205 -7.75 -7.44 -2.55
C SER A 205 -8.01 -6.89 -3.96
N GLY A 206 -8.19 -5.57 -4.10
CA GLY A 206 -8.54 -4.91 -5.36
C GLY A 206 -9.99 -5.10 -5.81
N HIS A 207 -10.86 -5.75 -5.01
CA HIS A 207 -12.27 -6.02 -5.38
C HIS A 207 -13.17 -4.81 -5.27
N ARG A 208 -12.92 -3.98 -4.25
CA ARG A 208 -13.77 -2.83 -3.93
C ARG A 208 -12.99 -1.55 -4.02
N ILE A 209 -13.69 -0.50 -4.38
CA ILE A 209 -13.18 0.87 -4.37
C ILE A 209 -14.07 1.64 -3.40
N TYR A 210 -13.47 2.20 -2.36
CA TYR A 210 -14.16 3.10 -1.47
C TYR A 210 -13.92 4.52 -1.93
N VAL A 211 -14.98 5.32 -1.95
CA VAL A 211 -14.96 6.67 -2.51
C VAL A 211 -15.54 7.65 -1.49
N ALA A 212 -14.75 8.64 -1.11
CA ALA A 212 -15.23 9.79 -0.38
C ALA A 212 -15.92 10.78 -1.34
N ARG A 213 -17.10 11.27 -0.96
CA ARG A 213 -17.87 12.24 -1.73
C ARG A 213 -17.59 13.66 -1.25
N ARG A 214 -17.85 14.63 -2.12
CA ARG A 214 -17.50 16.02 -1.84
C ARG A 214 -18.45 16.67 -0.84
N THR A 215 -19.74 16.46 -1.00
CA THR A 215 -20.80 17.15 -0.25
C THR A 215 -21.60 16.20 0.63
N GLU A 216 -21.86 14.99 0.17
CA GLU A 216 -22.64 14.02 0.92
C GLU A 216 -21.80 13.34 2.02
N PRO A 217 -22.35 13.24 3.24
CA PRO A 217 -21.73 12.45 4.30
C PRO A 217 -21.74 10.96 3.92
N GLY A 218 -20.69 10.24 4.33
CA GLY A 218 -20.54 8.84 4.03
C GLY A 218 -19.58 8.54 2.90
N LEU A 219 -19.43 7.25 2.61
CA LEU A 219 -18.56 6.72 1.57
C LEU A 219 -19.41 5.88 0.63
N ALA A 220 -19.19 6.04 -0.68
CA ALA A 220 -19.63 5.08 -1.66
C ALA A 220 -18.70 3.86 -1.68
N ALA A 221 -19.23 2.70 -2.00
CA ALA A 221 -18.45 1.52 -2.29
C ALA A 221 -18.81 1.03 -3.69
N ILE A 222 -17.80 0.77 -4.53
CA ILE A 222 -17.96 0.28 -5.90
C ILE A 222 -17.42 -1.14 -5.96
N ASP A 223 -18.19 -2.05 -6.53
CA ASP A 223 -17.66 -3.34 -6.97
C ASP A 223 -16.95 -3.16 -8.31
N ARG A 224 -15.69 -3.62 -8.39
CA ARG A 224 -14.88 -3.41 -9.61
C ARG A 224 -15.34 -4.27 -10.79
N TYR A 225 -16.04 -5.37 -10.53
CA TYR A 225 -16.42 -6.35 -11.55
C TYR A 225 -17.80 -6.06 -12.12
N ASP A 226 -18.75 -5.82 -11.23
CA ASP A 226 -20.10 -5.43 -11.62
C ASP A 226 -20.14 -3.97 -12.09
N ARG A 227 -19.13 -3.17 -11.71
CA ARG A 227 -18.99 -1.75 -12.06
C ARG A 227 -20.18 -0.93 -11.60
N GLU A 228 -20.66 -1.25 -10.42
CA GLU A 228 -21.82 -0.65 -9.80
C GLU A 228 -21.49 -0.15 -8.40
N GLU A 229 -22.20 0.90 -7.98
CA GLU A 229 -22.21 1.31 -6.60
C GLU A 229 -22.98 0.29 -5.78
N ILE A 230 -22.31 -0.26 -4.76
CA ILE A 230 -22.93 -1.13 -3.77
C ILE A 230 -23.19 -0.33 -2.48
N ASP A 231 -23.84 -0.97 -1.49
CA ASP A 231 -24.11 -0.34 -0.20
C ASP A 231 -22.93 0.44 0.36
N GLY A 232 -23.11 1.73 0.55
CA GLY A 232 -22.13 2.64 1.12
C GLY A 232 -21.98 2.51 2.64
N ILE A 233 -21.18 3.40 3.20
CA ILE A 233 -20.90 3.46 4.64
C ILE A 233 -21.32 4.84 5.15
N ALA A 234 -22.20 4.88 6.13
CA ALA A 234 -22.63 6.13 6.74
C ALA A 234 -21.52 6.77 7.59
N LEU A 235 -21.26 8.05 7.39
CA LEU A 235 -20.40 8.89 8.21
C LEU A 235 -21.15 10.15 8.64
N PRO A 236 -20.76 10.78 9.76
CA PRO A 236 -21.46 12.00 10.22
C PRO A 236 -21.17 13.23 9.36
N LEU A 237 -20.05 13.25 8.63
CA LEU A 237 -19.61 14.36 7.78
C LEU A 237 -18.96 13.81 6.49
N PRO A 238 -18.91 14.61 5.41
CA PRO A 238 -18.13 14.27 4.23
C PRO A 238 -16.66 14.06 4.58
N ALA A 239 -16.02 13.10 3.91
CA ALA A 239 -14.62 12.80 4.09
C ALA A 239 -13.76 13.52 3.04
N ALA A 240 -12.62 14.06 3.48
CA ALA A 240 -11.63 14.70 2.60
C ALA A 240 -10.61 13.72 2.03
N THR A 241 -10.27 12.71 2.81
CA THR A 241 -9.25 11.70 2.49
C THR A 241 -9.61 10.40 3.21
N ILE A 242 -9.29 9.28 2.59
CA ILE A 242 -9.53 7.95 3.15
C ILE A 242 -8.28 7.08 3.05
N ARG A 243 -8.13 6.17 4.00
CA ARG A 243 -7.06 5.17 4.03
C ARG A 243 -7.61 3.83 4.48
N LEU A 244 -7.00 2.76 3.99
CA LEU A 244 -7.29 1.41 4.42
C LEU A 244 -6.11 0.81 5.19
N ASP A 245 -6.42 -0.06 6.12
CA ASP A 245 -5.42 -0.92 6.74
C ASP A 245 -4.93 -2.00 5.74
N PRO A 246 -3.74 -2.58 5.96
CA PRO A 246 -3.17 -3.58 5.05
C PRO A 246 -4.03 -4.83 4.85
N LEU A 247 -4.91 -5.17 5.81
CA LEU A 247 -5.81 -6.32 5.76
C LEU A 247 -7.20 -5.98 5.18
N GLY A 248 -7.54 -4.68 5.05
CA GLY A 248 -8.82 -4.22 4.52
C GLY A 248 -10.00 -4.38 5.48
N ARG A 249 -9.73 -4.44 6.77
CA ARG A 249 -10.75 -4.46 7.81
C ARG A 249 -11.15 -3.05 8.27
N TRP A 250 -10.17 -2.17 8.40
CA TRP A 250 -10.35 -0.83 8.95
C TRP A 250 -10.20 0.24 7.88
N LEU A 251 -11.18 1.11 7.79
CA LEU A 251 -11.07 2.30 6.97
C LEU A 251 -11.00 3.53 7.89
N LEU A 252 -10.03 4.38 7.60
CA LEU A 252 -9.81 5.65 8.27
C LEU A 252 -10.24 6.75 7.33
N ALA A 253 -11.17 7.62 7.77
CA ALA A 253 -11.62 8.75 6.97
C ALA A 253 -11.34 10.06 7.70
N LYS A 254 -10.74 11.01 6.97
CA LYS A 254 -10.54 12.38 7.45
C LYS A 254 -11.80 13.18 7.18
N PRO A 255 -12.44 13.79 8.18
CA PRO A 255 -13.52 14.76 7.92
C PRO A 255 -13.04 15.90 7.03
N ALA A 256 -13.97 16.49 6.29
CA ALA A 256 -13.68 17.67 5.47
C ALA A 256 -13.25 18.89 6.30
N ALA A 257 -13.63 18.93 7.57
CA ALA A 257 -13.25 19.98 8.53
C ALA A 257 -12.75 19.35 9.84
N GLY A 258 -11.75 19.99 10.44
CA GLY A 258 -11.15 19.58 11.73
C GLY A 258 -10.04 18.53 11.61
N ASP A 259 -9.33 18.35 12.73
CA ASP A 259 -8.23 17.39 12.88
C ASP A 259 -8.71 16.16 13.65
N SER A 260 -9.43 15.29 12.95
CA SER A 260 -9.92 14.03 13.51
C SER A 260 -9.86 12.90 12.49
N VAL A 261 -10.08 11.69 12.96
CA VAL A 261 -10.21 10.48 12.14
C VAL A 261 -11.47 9.74 12.52
N PHE A 262 -12.30 9.43 11.54
CA PHE A 262 -13.38 8.45 11.64
C PHE A 262 -12.79 7.06 11.47
N VAL A 263 -13.09 6.16 12.39
CA VAL A 263 -12.66 4.76 12.35
C VAL A 263 -13.85 3.89 11.99
N VAL A 264 -13.76 3.22 10.87
CA VAL A 264 -14.83 2.39 10.30
C VAL A 264 -14.42 0.92 10.30
N ASP A 265 -15.28 0.07 10.82
CA ASP A 265 -15.20 -1.40 10.68
C ASP A 265 -15.92 -1.79 9.38
N LEU A 266 -15.15 -2.16 8.35
CA LEU A 266 -15.66 -2.44 7.00
C LEU A 266 -16.51 -3.69 6.90
N PRO A 267 -16.18 -4.83 7.52
CA PRO A 267 -17.02 -6.03 7.53
C PRO A 267 -18.45 -5.78 7.98
N VAL A 268 -18.65 -4.89 8.96
CA VAL A 268 -19.98 -4.54 9.49
C VAL A 268 -20.47 -3.19 8.99
N LYS A 269 -19.73 -2.53 8.10
CA LYS A 269 -20.05 -1.24 7.48
C LYS A 269 -20.45 -0.16 8.51
N ARG A 270 -19.76 -0.12 9.64
CA ARG A 270 -20.14 0.73 10.78
C ARG A 270 -19.02 1.65 11.24
N LEU A 271 -19.36 2.91 11.48
CA LEU A 271 -18.50 3.82 12.23
C LEU A 271 -18.34 3.33 13.67
N VAL A 272 -17.12 3.05 14.09
CA VAL A 272 -16.78 2.71 15.47
C VAL A 272 -16.75 3.95 16.34
N GLY A 273 -16.16 5.03 15.83
CA GLY A 273 -16.09 6.31 16.50
C GLY A 273 -15.10 7.27 15.87
N THR A 274 -14.77 8.33 16.60
CA THR A 274 -13.93 9.42 16.15
C THR A 274 -12.81 9.67 17.16
N LEU A 275 -11.58 9.87 16.67
CA LEU A 275 -10.44 10.26 17.47
C LEU A 275 -9.86 11.59 16.98
N ALA A 276 -9.37 12.42 17.89
CA ALA A 276 -8.54 13.57 17.51
C ALA A 276 -7.23 13.07 16.87
N SER A 277 -6.89 13.59 15.69
CA SER A 277 -5.67 13.20 14.99
C SER A 277 -5.28 14.22 13.94
N ALA A 278 -4.08 14.74 14.03
CA ALA A 278 -3.46 15.44 12.92
C ALA A 278 -3.12 14.45 11.79
N TRP A 279 -3.44 14.83 10.54
CA TRP A 279 -3.19 14.00 9.35
C TRP A 279 -1.91 14.43 8.65
N ARG A 280 -1.02 13.46 8.39
CA ARG A 280 0.13 13.57 7.51
C ARG A 280 0.16 12.38 6.54
N THR A 281 1.19 12.29 5.70
CA THR A 281 1.33 11.19 4.71
C THR A 281 1.44 9.80 5.35
N ASP A 282 1.94 9.73 6.58
CA ASP A 282 2.23 8.49 7.31
C ASP A 282 1.15 8.10 8.35
N LEU A 283 0.59 9.07 9.09
CA LEU A 283 -0.43 8.83 10.11
C LEU A 283 -1.64 9.75 9.94
N PRO A 284 -2.86 9.34 10.37
CA PRO A 284 -3.19 8.08 11.05
C PRO A 284 -3.09 6.87 10.13
N ALA A 285 -2.78 5.72 10.69
CA ALA A 285 -2.70 4.45 9.98
C ALA A 285 -2.94 3.27 10.93
N VAL A 286 -3.41 2.16 10.39
CA VAL A 286 -3.53 0.89 11.11
C VAL A 286 -2.35 0.01 10.74
N ALA A 287 -1.66 -0.49 11.74
CA ALA A 287 -0.54 -1.39 11.57
C ALA A 287 -1.01 -2.81 11.20
N PRO A 288 -0.13 -3.66 10.64
CA PRO A 288 -0.47 -5.03 10.27
C PRO A 288 -0.97 -5.90 11.42
N ASP A 289 -0.57 -5.59 12.66
CA ASP A 289 -1.08 -6.25 13.88
C ASP A 289 -2.46 -5.73 14.35
N GLY A 290 -3.03 -4.75 13.64
CA GLY A 290 -4.31 -4.15 13.92
C GLY A 290 -4.27 -2.92 14.84
N ALA A 291 -3.12 -2.47 15.31
CA ALA A 291 -3.02 -1.27 16.14
C ALA A 291 -3.24 0.01 15.30
N LEU A 292 -4.16 0.88 15.73
CA LEU A 292 -4.38 2.19 15.11
C LEU A 292 -3.44 3.22 15.75
N LEU A 293 -2.58 3.84 14.97
CA LEU A 293 -1.71 4.93 15.40
C LEU A 293 -2.23 6.27 14.91
N VAL A 294 -2.30 7.24 15.83
CA VAL A 294 -2.73 8.61 15.54
C VAL A 294 -1.79 9.64 16.18
N ARG A 295 -1.71 10.83 15.59
CA ARG A 295 -1.05 11.97 16.19
C ARG A 295 -2.03 12.75 17.05
N GLN A 296 -1.69 12.93 18.33
CA GLN A 296 -2.44 13.75 19.28
C GLN A 296 -1.52 14.78 19.91
N GLY A 297 -1.58 16.02 19.41
CA GLY A 297 -0.60 17.05 19.77
C GLY A 297 0.82 16.63 19.37
N ASP A 298 1.75 16.70 20.32
CA ASP A 298 3.15 16.33 20.11
C ASP A 298 3.42 14.82 20.24
N ASP A 299 2.40 14.02 20.54
CA ASP A 299 2.55 12.60 20.80
C ASP A 299 2.00 11.74 19.67
N VAL A 300 2.45 10.48 19.61
CA VAL A 300 1.79 9.41 18.85
C VAL A 300 1.19 8.41 19.83
N VAL A 301 -0.08 8.11 19.66
CA VAL A 301 -0.85 7.22 20.52
C VAL A 301 -1.35 6.02 19.70
N ALA A 302 -1.16 4.83 20.26
CA ALA A 302 -1.71 3.61 19.73
C ALA A 302 -3.06 3.29 20.38
N PHE A 303 -4.02 2.88 19.57
CA PHE A 303 -5.38 2.51 19.99
C PHE A 303 -5.76 1.13 19.45
N ARG A 304 -6.70 0.49 20.10
CA ARG A 304 -7.45 -0.63 19.56
C ARG A 304 -8.57 -0.06 18.69
N PRO A 305 -8.63 -0.36 17.39
CA PRO A 305 -9.64 0.26 16.52
C PRO A 305 -11.09 -0.16 16.85
N ASP A 306 -11.29 -1.35 17.44
CA ASP A 306 -12.60 -1.91 17.81
C ASP A 306 -13.28 -1.17 18.96
N SER A 307 -12.49 -0.62 19.87
CA SER A 307 -12.98 0.00 21.12
C SER A 307 -12.47 1.43 21.31
N LEU A 308 -11.55 1.88 20.47
CA LEU A 308 -10.84 3.15 20.58
C LEU A 308 -10.13 3.34 21.95
N ALA A 309 -9.80 2.22 22.60
CA ALA A 309 -9.04 2.21 23.84
C ALA A 309 -7.54 2.42 23.55
N ALA A 310 -6.91 3.38 24.21
CA ALA A 310 -5.48 3.62 24.10
C ALA A 310 -4.68 2.44 24.70
N THR A 311 -3.67 2.00 23.97
CA THR A 311 -2.81 0.86 24.37
C THR A 311 -1.38 1.26 24.62
N GLY A 312 -0.93 2.38 24.06
CA GLY A 312 0.42 2.87 24.23
C GLY A 312 0.60 4.29 23.70
N ARG A 313 1.70 4.94 24.10
CA ARG A 313 2.01 6.33 23.71
C ARG A 313 3.50 6.53 23.57
N VAL A 314 3.90 7.24 22.52
CA VAL A 314 5.26 7.79 22.38
C VAL A 314 5.19 9.29 22.53
N LYS A 315 5.78 9.80 23.62
CA LYS A 315 5.86 11.24 23.90
C LYS A 315 6.83 11.91 22.94
N GLY A 316 6.44 13.07 22.39
CA GLY A 316 7.26 13.84 21.47
C GLY A 316 7.43 13.23 20.08
N GLY A 317 6.80 12.09 19.78
CA GLY A 317 6.90 11.41 18.47
C GLY A 317 6.03 12.00 17.36
N GLY A 318 5.23 13.03 17.65
CA GLY A 318 4.30 13.63 16.69
C GLY A 318 4.99 14.38 15.54
N ALA A 319 6.22 14.82 15.71
CA ALA A 319 7.02 15.46 14.68
C ALA A 319 7.69 14.44 13.73
N ASP A 320 7.88 13.20 14.18
CA ASP A 320 8.57 12.15 13.45
C ASP A 320 7.74 11.60 12.29
N LEU A 321 8.43 10.98 11.31
CA LEU A 321 7.81 10.16 10.28
C LEU A 321 7.73 8.71 10.76
N TRP A 322 6.55 8.13 10.60
CA TRP A 322 6.24 6.78 11.07
C TRP A 322 6.05 5.82 9.91
N MET A 323 6.64 4.64 10.03
CA MET A 323 6.39 3.51 9.15
C MET A 323 5.96 2.31 9.97
N LEU A 324 4.85 1.70 9.57
CA LEU A 324 4.26 0.53 10.21
C LEU A 324 4.57 -0.70 9.36
N THR A 325 5.12 -1.75 9.97
CA THR A 325 5.53 -2.95 9.24
C THR A 325 5.50 -4.18 10.14
N GLU A 326 5.29 -5.36 9.55
CA GLU A 326 5.46 -6.66 10.20
C GLU A 326 6.91 -7.15 10.21
N TRP A 327 7.86 -6.32 9.80
CA TRP A 327 9.23 -6.73 9.73
C TRP A 327 9.76 -7.23 11.09
N ARG A 328 10.44 -8.38 11.05
CA ARG A 328 11.17 -8.96 12.18
C ARG A 328 12.64 -9.06 11.82
N PRO A 329 13.55 -8.50 12.63
CA PRO A 329 14.98 -8.57 12.36
C PRO A 329 15.49 -10.01 12.28
N ARG A 330 16.44 -10.24 11.38
CA ARG A 330 17.17 -11.50 11.28
C ARG A 330 18.48 -11.42 12.10
N GLY A 331 18.96 -12.55 12.62
CA GLY A 331 20.28 -12.64 13.26
C GLY A 331 20.42 -11.87 14.57
N ALA A 332 21.31 -10.89 14.62
CA ALA A 332 21.69 -10.16 15.84
C ALA A 332 20.55 -9.46 16.60
N TYR A 333 19.42 -9.21 15.94
CA TYR A 333 18.23 -8.60 16.56
C TYR A 333 17.29 -9.61 17.24
N ARG A 334 17.56 -10.91 17.12
CA ARG A 334 16.72 -11.93 17.78
C ARG A 334 16.59 -11.72 19.27
N GLY A 335 17.65 -11.31 19.96
CA GLY A 335 17.62 -11.04 21.39
C GLY A 335 16.75 -9.83 21.76
N ALA A 336 16.70 -8.78 20.94
CA ALA A 336 15.89 -7.59 21.22
C ALA A 336 14.38 -7.83 21.09
N PHE A 337 13.97 -8.86 20.34
CA PHE A 337 12.57 -9.22 20.12
C PHE A 337 12.18 -10.55 20.80
N GLY A 338 13.18 -11.29 21.37
CA GLY A 338 13.04 -12.72 21.71
C GLY A 338 12.30 -12.99 23.01
N ASP A 339 12.48 -12.22 24.05
CA ASP A 339 12.17 -12.73 25.40
C ASP A 339 10.82 -12.32 26.01
N ALA A 340 9.99 -11.54 25.33
CA ALA A 340 8.65 -11.21 25.84
C ALA A 340 7.50 -11.99 25.18
N GLY A 341 7.80 -12.88 24.26
CA GLY A 341 6.86 -13.76 23.56
C GLY A 341 7.33 -15.20 23.46
N GLY A 342 8.30 -15.55 24.31
CA GLY A 342 9.02 -16.81 24.22
C GLY A 342 8.27 -18.05 24.65
N GLN A 343 7.00 -18.23 24.25
CA GLN A 343 6.34 -19.53 24.34
C GLN A 343 5.41 -19.83 23.14
N ALA A 344 5.46 -19.04 22.07
CA ALA A 344 4.55 -19.27 20.95
C ALA A 344 5.17 -19.87 19.70
N ASP A 345 6.51 -20.11 19.63
CA ASP A 345 7.11 -20.66 18.41
C ASP A 345 8.22 -21.68 18.63
N GLN A 346 8.18 -22.37 19.75
CA GLN A 346 8.46 -23.79 19.77
C GLN A 346 7.12 -24.53 19.65
N GLY A 347 6.35 -24.15 18.67
CA GLY A 347 5.44 -25.07 18.02
C GLY A 347 6.32 -26.10 17.36
N VAL A 348 6.80 -27.02 18.18
CA VAL A 348 6.91 -28.40 17.79
C VAL A 348 5.78 -28.62 16.81
N ALA A 349 6.11 -29.07 15.61
CA ALA A 349 5.21 -29.89 14.85
C ALA A 349 4.70 -31.00 15.79
N SER A 350 3.68 -30.72 16.57
CA SER A 350 2.75 -31.73 16.93
C SER A 350 2.02 -32.01 15.64
N ASP A 351 2.54 -32.97 14.87
CA ASP A 351 1.80 -33.84 14.01
C ASP A 351 0.68 -34.50 14.82
N THR A 352 -0.23 -33.69 15.37
CA THR A 352 -1.56 -34.16 15.62
C THR A 352 -2.22 -34.12 14.27
N ALA A 353 -2.40 -35.31 13.70
CA ALA A 353 -3.17 -35.57 12.51
C ALA A 353 -4.42 -34.68 12.49
N GLY A 354 -4.34 -33.54 11.86
CA GLY A 354 -5.50 -32.76 11.46
C GLY A 354 -6.25 -33.55 10.39
N PRO A 355 -7.52 -33.25 10.13
CA PRO A 355 -8.34 -34.01 9.22
C PRO A 355 -7.61 -34.21 7.89
N GLU A 356 -7.51 -35.47 7.46
CA GLU A 356 -6.83 -35.87 6.21
C GLU A 356 -7.52 -35.20 5.02
N GLY A 357 -6.79 -34.32 4.32
CA GLY A 357 -7.26 -33.69 3.09
C GLY A 357 -6.33 -32.58 2.60
N PRO A 358 -6.34 -32.32 1.29
CA PRO A 358 -5.49 -31.29 0.73
C PRO A 358 -5.91 -29.90 1.21
N MET A 359 -4.94 -29.09 1.60
CA MET A 359 -5.15 -27.69 2.00
C MET A 359 -4.83 -26.73 0.85
N TYR A 360 -5.55 -25.64 0.81
CA TYR A 360 -5.41 -24.62 -0.20
C TYR A 360 -5.25 -23.24 0.43
N VAL A 361 -4.51 -22.37 -0.24
CA VAL A 361 -4.50 -20.94 0.05
C VAL A 361 -5.58 -20.28 -0.78
N GLN A 362 -6.70 -19.93 -0.18
CA GLN A 362 -7.74 -19.14 -0.85
C GLN A 362 -7.32 -17.68 -0.88
N VAL A 363 -7.25 -17.11 -2.07
CA VAL A 363 -6.82 -15.73 -2.29
C VAL A 363 -7.98 -14.81 -2.66
N SER A 364 -9.11 -15.40 -3.07
CA SER A 364 -10.31 -14.64 -3.39
C SER A 364 -11.55 -15.52 -3.48
N THR A 365 -12.74 -14.88 -3.39
CA THR A 365 -14.06 -15.44 -3.72
C THR A 365 -14.84 -14.41 -4.51
N SER A 366 -15.53 -14.82 -5.57
CA SER A 366 -16.36 -13.94 -6.41
C SER A 366 -17.53 -14.72 -6.99
N GLN A 367 -18.65 -14.06 -7.24
CA GLN A 367 -19.77 -14.63 -7.98
C GLN A 367 -19.49 -14.67 -9.51
N ASN A 368 -18.44 -13.99 -9.97
CA ASN A 368 -18.09 -13.89 -11.37
C ASN A 368 -17.02 -14.94 -11.74
N GLU A 369 -17.43 -15.96 -12.54
CA GLU A 369 -16.55 -17.05 -12.97
C GLU A 369 -15.43 -16.57 -13.89
N ALA A 370 -15.74 -15.69 -14.84
CA ALA A 370 -14.76 -15.20 -15.82
C ALA A 370 -13.62 -14.45 -15.12
N TRP A 371 -13.96 -13.64 -14.12
CA TRP A 371 -12.97 -12.96 -13.31
C TRP A 371 -12.12 -13.93 -12.48
N SER A 372 -12.76 -14.90 -11.82
CA SER A 372 -12.04 -15.89 -11.01
C SER A 372 -11.05 -16.68 -11.87
N SER A 373 -11.46 -17.01 -13.09
CA SER A 373 -10.63 -17.69 -14.07
C SER A 373 -9.44 -16.83 -14.52
N GLU A 374 -9.68 -15.55 -14.81
CA GLU A 374 -8.62 -14.63 -15.18
C GLU A 374 -7.60 -14.44 -14.05
N MET A 375 -8.08 -14.28 -12.82
CA MET A 375 -7.21 -14.17 -11.66
C MET A 375 -6.35 -15.42 -11.44
N ALA A 376 -6.95 -16.62 -11.58
CA ALA A 376 -6.21 -17.87 -11.50
C ALA A 376 -5.14 -17.97 -12.59
N GLN A 377 -5.46 -17.55 -13.82
CA GLN A 377 -4.48 -17.50 -14.91
C GLN A 377 -3.33 -16.53 -14.64
N GLN A 378 -3.62 -15.34 -14.09
CA GLN A 378 -2.58 -14.37 -13.72
C GLN A 378 -1.64 -14.93 -12.67
N LEU A 379 -2.17 -15.56 -11.61
CA LEU A 379 -1.39 -16.21 -10.57
C LEU A 379 -0.58 -17.39 -11.11
N SER A 380 -1.15 -18.16 -12.06
CA SER A 380 -0.45 -19.27 -12.73
C SER A 380 0.70 -18.76 -13.60
N ARG A 381 0.53 -17.65 -14.31
CA ARG A 381 1.61 -17.00 -15.08
C ARG A 381 2.73 -16.50 -14.18
N ALA A 382 2.40 -16.12 -12.94
CA ALA A 382 3.38 -15.76 -11.90
C ALA A 382 4.07 -16.98 -11.25
N GLY A 383 3.87 -18.20 -11.78
CA GLY A 383 4.50 -19.42 -11.29
C GLY A 383 3.81 -20.07 -10.08
N LEU A 384 2.59 -19.63 -9.74
CA LEU A 384 1.83 -20.19 -8.63
C LEU A 384 0.85 -21.25 -9.13
N ALA A 385 0.66 -22.34 -8.37
CA ALA A 385 -0.30 -23.41 -8.72
C ALA A 385 -1.73 -22.94 -8.42
N ALA A 386 -2.25 -22.01 -9.22
CA ALA A 386 -3.55 -21.40 -9.04
C ALA A 386 -4.65 -22.12 -9.82
N ARG A 387 -5.84 -22.22 -9.21
CA ARG A 387 -7.05 -22.77 -9.87
C ARG A 387 -8.32 -22.16 -9.27
N VAL A 388 -9.41 -22.29 -10.01
CA VAL A 388 -10.75 -21.90 -9.55
C VAL A 388 -11.47 -23.14 -9.02
N LEU A 389 -12.03 -23.04 -7.82
CA LEU A 389 -12.98 -24.01 -7.31
C LEU A 389 -14.39 -23.49 -7.60
N GLN A 390 -15.20 -24.36 -8.18
CA GLN A 390 -16.60 -24.09 -8.49
C GLN A 390 -17.42 -24.00 -7.18
N PRO A 391 -18.46 -23.14 -7.14
CA PRO A 391 -19.37 -23.07 -6.01
C PRO A 391 -20.11 -24.40 -5.81
N LYS A 392 -20.24 -24.84 -4.56
CA LYS A 392 -21.02 -26.05 -4.22
C LYS A 392 -22.52 -25.73 -4.10
N ASN A 393 -22.87 -24.51 -3.73
CA ASN A 393 -24.24 -24.03 -3.60
C ASN A 393 -24.43 -22.74 -4.41
N PRO A 394 -25.66 -22.37 -4.79
CA PRO A 394 -25.92 -21.15 -5.54
C PRO A 394 -25.43 -19.85 -4.85
N ASP A 395 -25.40 -19.86 -3.52
CA ASP A 395 -24.93 -18.71 -2.72
C ASP A 395 -23.42 -18.69 -2.51
N ASP A 396 -22.72 -19.80 -2.85
CA ASP A 396 -21.26 -19.84 -2.80
C ASP A 396 -20.66 -19.13 -4.01
N GLY A 397 -19.54 -18.44 -3.80
CA GLY A 397 -18.77 -17.86 -4.91
C GLY A 397 -17.70 -18.80 -5.45
N TYR A 398 -17.26 -18.53 -6.67
CA TYR A 398 -16.04 -19.11 -7.26
C TYR A 398 -14.85 -18.73 -6.41
N ARG A 399 -14.06 -19.71 -5.95
CA ARG A 399 -12.90 -19.50 -5.09
C ARG A 399 -11.62 -19.65 -5.88
N VAL A 400 -10.80 -18.61 -5.88
CA VAL A 400 -9.45 -18.70 -6.44
C VAL A 400 -8.53 -19.21 -5.34
N VAL A 401 -7.91 -20.38 -5.58
CA VAL A 401 -7.07 -21.06 -4.61
C VAL A 401 -5.72 -21.45 -5.19
N LEU A 402 -4.70 -21.50 -4.34
CA LEU A 402 -3.39 -22.05 -4.67
C LEU A 402 -3.22 -23.39 -3.99
N GLY A 403 -2.54 -24.29 -4.64
CA GLY A 403 -2.27 -25.65 -4.13
C GLY A 403 -2.87 -26.75 -4.99
N PRO A 404 -2.95 -27.99 -4.48
CA PRO A 404 -3.01 -28.40 -3.06
C PRO A 404 -1.65 -28.41 -2.34
N TYR A 405 -1.70 -28.21 -1.03
CA TYR A 405 -0.56 -28.35 -0.13
C TYR A 405 -0.82 -29.47 0.89
N PRO A 406 0.19 -30.30 1.18
CA PRO A 406 0.03 -31.43 2.11
C PRO A 406 -0.14 -31.01 3.57
N THR A 407 0.36 -29.83 3.96
CA THR A 407 0.29 -29.35 5.34
C THR A 407 -0.19 -27.92 5.44
N ARG A 408 -0.83 -27.58 6.56
CA ARG A 408 -1.25 -26.20 6.87
C ARG A 408 -0.06 -25.24 6.90
N ALA A 409 1.05 -25.65 7.46
CA ALA A 409 2.27 -24.82 7.56
C ALA A 409 2.81 -24.45 6.17
N GLN A 410 2.80 -25.38 5.20
CA GLN A 410 3.18 -25.10 3.83
C GLN A 410 2.22 -24.11 3.16
N ALA A 411 0.91 -24.34 3.30
CA ALA A 411 -0.10 -23.43 2.76
C ALA A 411 0.07 -22.01 3.34
N GLU A 412 0.20 -21.88 4.66
CA GLU A 412 0.45 -20.59 5.31
C GLU A 412 1.75 -19.95 4.87
N GLY A 413 2.82 -20.72 4.68
CA GLY A 413 4.11 -20.24 4.16
C GLY A 413 3.98 -19.62 2.77
N ILE A 414 3.22 -20.24 1.88
CA ILE A 414 2.91 -19.69 0.55
C ILE A 414 1.99 -18.47 0.66
N GLY A 415 0.94 -18.54 1.48
CA GLY A 415 0.03 -17.42 1.69
C GLY A 415 0.75 -16.15 2.16
N ARG A 416 1.68 -16.28 3.10
CA ARG A 416 2.50 -15.15 3.58
C ARG A 416 3.39 -14.54 2.47
N LYS A 417 3.92 -15.38 1.57
CA LYS A 417 4.76 -14.91 0.44
C LYS A 417 3.98 -14.12 -0.60
N LEU A 418 2.66 -14.31 -0.69
CA LEU A 418 1.81 -13.58 -1.63
C LEU A 418 1.69 -12.09 -1.32
N GLY A 419 1.99 -11.69 -0.08
CA GLY A 419 1.85 -10.30 0.35
C GLY A 419 0.41 -9.76 0.23
N ARG A 420 -0.60 -10.62 0.28
CA ARG A 420 -2.02 -10.31 0.19
C ARG A 420 -2.80 -11.10 1.24
N PRO A 421 -4.00 -10.65 1.66
CA PRO A 421 -4.87 -11.43 2.51
C PRO A 421 -5.16 -12.79 1.91
N PHE A 422 -5.12 -13.82 2.73
CA PHE A 422 -5.42 -15.19 2.34
C PHE A 422 -6.10 -15.94 3.47
N TRP A 423 -6.77 -17.04 3.12
CA TRP A 423 -7.34 -17.99 4.08
C TRP A 423 -6.85 -19.39 3.75
N ILE A 424 -6.68 -20.20 4.78
CA ILE A 424 -6.45 -21.62 4.55
C ILE A 424 -7.82 -22.28 4.36
N TYR A 425 -8.02 -22.79 3.15
CA TYR A 425 -9.23 -23.48 2.77
C TYR A 425 -8.98 -24.97 2.68
N GLN A 426 -9.81 -25.72 3.36
CA GLN A 426 -9.84 -27.18 3.29
C GLN A 426 -11.22 -27.58 2.80
N PRO A 427 -11.34 -28.22 1.62
CA PRO A 427 -12.62 -28.73 1.16
C PRO A 427 -13.14 -29.76 2.14
N THR A 428 -14.35 -29.58 2.62
CA THR A 428 -15.06 -30.65 3.33
C THR A 428 -15.37 -31.77 2.35
N PRO A 429 -15.14 -33.06 2.70
CA PRO A 429 -15.39 -34.20 1.85
C PRO A 429 -16.82 -34.26 1.33
#